data_99cdf78c3702a3a789a77a4e465f6798
#
_entry.id   99cdf78c3702a3a789a77a4e465f6798
#
_cell.length_a   1.000
_cell.length_b   1.000
_cell.length_c   1.000
_cell.angle_alpha   90.00
_cell.angle_beta   90.00
_cell.angle_gamma   90.00
#
_symmetry.space_group_name_H-M   'P 1'
#
loop_
_entity.id
_entity.type
_entity.pdbx_description
1 polymer ?
#
loop_
_entity_poly.entity_id
_entity_poly.type
_entity_poly.pdbx_seq_one_letter_code
_entity_poly.pdbx_strand_id
1 'polypeptide(L)'
;MPELPEVETVARDLRALVVGATIVGAVCDWPPTIQTHAADAFAEAVGGRVIEAVGRRGKRIVVELSGDRAITIHLKMTGQLFVVAPEVPADRHVHLVLALDDGREVRFRDIRKFGRVGLYTRSEVGELETDEGEASPLAELGPEPLDPAFTLRAFRARIRGRRGRLKSLLTDQGFLAGVGNIYADEALWRARLHPLRTAPTLRPGDERRLYREVRSILAEAVERRGSSIDDYTAPDGDGSMQERLDVYQREGEPCPRCGRPIRRIVLGMRATHFCSFCQRLPAADRAGAGRILAAGRARERALARRAATAGRPAASGARRGPRWTEIAVDGALGLTAEEAARAAARGRAQRTRQAAATRRAEARGASTARPAGGDAVATDTPRDEGGA
;
A
#
# COMPACT_ATOMS: atom_id res chain seq x y z
N MET A 1 -10.56 0.32 2.19
CA MET A 1 -9.50 -0.48 2.87
C MET A 1 -8.19 -0.15 2.21
N PRO A 2 -7.19 0.33 2.93
CA PRO A 2 -5.85 0.59 2.40
C PRO A 2 -5.28 -0.61 1.65
N GLU A 3 -4.81 -0.38 0.43
CA GLU A 3 -4.08 -1.33 -0.41
C GLU A 3 -2.59 -0.93 -0.45
N LEU A 4 -1.79 -1.53 -1.30
CA LEU A 4 -0.35 -1.26 -1.39
C LEU A 4 0.00 0.23 -1.44
N PRO A 5 -0.63 1.07 -2.31
CA PRO A 5 -0.24 2.48 -2.39
C PRO A 5 -0.53 3.29 -1.13
N GLU A 6 -1.68 3.08 -0.50
CA GLU A 6 -2.05 3.77 0.74
C GLU A 6 -1.11 3.36 1.89
N VAL A 7 -0.80 2.07 2.00
CA VAL A 7 0.12 1.56 3.05
C VAL A 7 1.56 2.04 2.80
N GLU A 8 2.00 2.13 1.54
CA GLU A 8 3.30 2.69 1.18
C GLU A 8 3.40 4.17 1.57
N THR A 9 2.33 4.92 1.35
CA THR A 9 2.25 6.34 1.75
C THR A 9 2.44 6.50 3.25
N VAL A 10 1.66 5.74 4.05
CA VAL A 10 1.77 5.77 5.52
C VAL A 10 3.17 5.33 5.98
N ALA A 11 3.74 4.28 5.38
CA ALA A 11 5.09 3.82 5.74
C ALA A 11 6.17 4.86 5.43
N ARG A 12 6.06 5.61 4.31
CA ARG A 12 6.99 6.69 3.96
C ARG A 12 6.88 7.87 4.92
N ASP A 13 5.66 8.27 5.24
CA ASP A 13 5.42 9.38 6.18
C ASP A 13 5.93 9.00 7.57
N LEU A 14 5.61 7.81 8.06
CA LEU A 14 6.08 7.32 9.35
C LEU A 14 7.62 7.24 9.39
N ARG A 15 8.25 6.67 8.36
CA ARG A 15 9.71 6.55 8.25
C ARG A 15 10.41 7.89 8.45
N ALA A 16 9.90 8.94 7.80
CA ALA A 16 10.50 10.27 7.86
C ALA A 16 10.41 10.91 9.26
N LEU A 17 9.52 10.41 10.10
CA LEU A 17 9.23 10.99 11.41
C LEU A 17 9.85 10.22 12.57
N VAL A 18 9.99 8.88 12.48
CA VAL A 18 10.31 8.05 13.65
C VAL A 18 11.61 7.26 13.56
N VAL A 19 12.25 7.16 12.38
CA VAL A 19 13.52 6.42 12.28
C VAL A 19 14.60 7.11 13.09
N GLY A 20 15.28 6.33 13.94
CA GLY A 20 16.27 6.80 14.91
C GLY A 20 15.70 7.13 16.30
N ALA A 21 14.38 7.20 16.46
CA ALA A 21 13.78 7.41 17.77
C ALA A 21 13.74 6.10 18.58
N THR A 22 13.78 6.21 19.91
CA THR A 22 13.64 5.10 20.85
C THR A 22 12.22 5.03 21.38
N ILE A 23 11.62 3.85 21.40
CA ILE A 23 10.32 3.62 22.06
C ILE A 23 10.58 3.54 23.57
N VAL A 24 10.07 4.49 24.33
CA VAL A 24 10.23 4.52 25.80
C VAL A 24 9.06 3.87 26.53
N GLY A 25 7.95 3.61 25.87
CA GLY A 25 6.80 2.92 26.43
C GLY A 25 5.72 2.65 25.40
N ALA A 26 4.80 1.75 25.74
CA ALA A 26 3.62 1.45 24.95
C ALA A 26 2.38 1.28 25.83
N VAL A 27 1.23 1.76 25.36
CA VAL A 27 -0.07 1.59 26.02
C VAL A 27 -1.08 1.10 24.98
N CYS A 28 -1.83 0.04 25.33
CA CYS A 28 -2.88 -0.51 24.48
C CYS A 28 -4.19 -0.62 25.28
N ASP A 29 -5.21 0.14 24.89
CA ASP A 29 -6.54 0.12 25.52
C ASP A 29 -7.47 -0.97 24.95
N TRP A 30 -7.12 -1.52 23.78
CA TRP A 30 -7.86 -2.60 23.13
C TRP A 30 -6.95 -3.79 22.82
N PRO A 31 -6.72 -4.71 23.80
CA PRO A 31 -5.78 -5.83 23.67
C PRO A 31 -5.91 -6.66 22.39
N PRO A 32 -7.11 -6.92 21.80
CA PRO A 32 -7.21 -7.65 20.54
C PRO A 32 -6.55 -7.00 19.33
N THR A 33 -6.06 -5.75 19.44
CA THR A 33 -5.22 -5.11 18.42
C THR A 33 -3.87 -5.81 18.30
N ILE A 34 -3.29 -6.24 19.43
CA ILE A 34 -2.01 -6.97 19.48
C ILE A 34 -2.30 -8.45 19.32
N GLN A 35 -1.64 -9.11 18.37
CA GLN A 35 -1.92 -10.50 18.02
C GLN A 35 -0.94 -11.51 18.64
N THR A 36 0.27 -11.08 19.00
CA THR A 36 1.38 -11.96 19.35
C THR A 36 1.69 -11.98 20.85
N HIS A 37 1.25 -10.98 21.61
CA HIS A 37 1.60 -10.81 23.01
C HIS A 37 0.40 -10.25 23.78
N ALA A 38 0.38 -10.44 25.08
CA ALA A 38 -0.43 -9.62 25.99
C ALA A 38 0.07 -8.16 25.93
N ALA A 39 -0.81 -7.21 26.23
CA ALA A 39 -0.49 -5.78 26.09
C ALA A 39 0.75 -5.35 26.90
N ASP A 40 0.84 -5.83 28.14
CA ASP A 40 1.98 -5.51 29.04
C ASP A 40 3.28 -6.15 28.55
N ALA A 41 3.24 -7.40 28.12
CA ALA A 41 4.41 -8.10 27.55
C ALA A 41 4.87 -7.44 26.23
N PHE A 42 3.92 -6.96 25.40
CA PHE A 42 4.26 -6.17 24.23
C PHE A 42 4.96 -4.87 24.61
N ALA A 43 4.42 -4.13 25.60
CA ALA A 43 5.00 -2.86 26.06
C ALA A 43 6.44 -3.06 26.60
N GLU A 44 6.66 -4.11 27.38
CA GLU A 44 7.98 -4.48 27.88
C GLU A 44 8.94 -4.84 26.73
N ALA A 45 8.50 -5.66 25.78
CA ALA A 45 9.33 -6.14 24.69
C ALA A 45 9.72 -5.05 23.68
N VAL A 46 8.94 -3.98 23.52
CA VAL A 46 9.27 -2.85 22.64
C VAL A 46 9.97 -1.70 23.38
N GLY A 47 9.87 -1.64 24.70
CA GLY A 47 10.51 -0.61 25.51
C GLY A 47 12.03 -0.60 25.39
N GLY A 48 12.62 0.59 25.26
CA GLY A 48 14.07 0.79 25.10
C GLY A 48 14.61 0.45 23.70
N ARG A 49 13.76 0.06 22.73
CA ARG A 49 14.21 -0.28 21.39
C ARG A 49 14.22 0.92 20.45
N VAL A 50 15.27 1.02 19.66
CA VAL A 50 15.43 2.02 18.60
C VAL A 50 14.67 1.56 17.36
N ILE A 51 13.94 2.47 16.72
CA ILE A 51 13.33 2.26 15.41
C ILE A 51 14.41 2.42 14.33
N GLU A 52 14.89 1.31 13.77
CA GLU A 52 15.98 1.30 12.79
C GLU A 52 15.50 1.55 11.37
N ALA A 53 14.35 1.00 11.01
CA ALA A 53 13.77 1.19 9.69
C ALA A 53 12.23 1.10 9.73
N VAL A 54 11.60 1.73 8.74
CA VAL A 54 10.17 1.55 8.47
C VAL A 54 9.99 1.23 7.00
N GLY A 55 9.34 0.12 6.73
CA GLY A 55 9.06 -0.38 5.41
C GLY A 55 7.64 -0.85 5.24
N ARG A 56 7.39 -1.51 4.11
CA ARG A 56 6.11 -2.12 3.78
C ARG A 56 6.31 -3.49 3.13
N ARG A 57 5.44 -4.43 3.47
CA ARG A 57 5.31 -5.70 2.76
C ARG A 57 3.82 -6.01 2.52
N GLY A 58 3.39 -6.12 1.26
CA GLY A 58 1.97 -6.25 0.91
C GLY A 58 1.14 -5.07 1.42
N LYS A 59 0.20 -5.34 2.32
CA LYS A 59 -0.66 -4.32 2.97
C LYS A 59 -0.31 -4.12 4.44
N ARG A 60 0.93 -4.45 4.83
CA ARG A 60 1.43 -4.29 6.19
C ARG A 60 2.61 -3.33 6.21
N ILE A 61 2.61 -2.45 7.19
CA ILE A 61 3.78 -1.67 7.57
C ILE A 61 4.67 -2.58 8.40
N VAL A 62 5.97 -2.48 8.20
CA VAL A 62 6.99 -3.21 8.97
C VAL A 62 7.89 -2.16 9.60
N VAL A 63 7.95 -2.13 10.92
CA VAL A 63 8.83 -1.26 11.71
C VAL A 63 9.92 -2.15 12.30
N GLU A 64 11.13 -2.00 11.81
CA GLU A 64 12.30 -2.73 12.29
C GLU A 64 12.85 -2.04 13.54
N LEU A 65 13.10 -2.83 14.56
CA LEU A 65 13.59 -2.39 15.86
C LEU A 65 14.96 -3.00 16.15
N SER A 66 15.73 -2.33 16.98
CA SER A 66 16.98 -2.86 17.47
C SER A 66 16.82 -4.22 18.17
N GLY A 67 17.85 -5.08 18.08
CA GLY A 67 17.84 -6.42 18.69
C GLY A 67 16.96 -7.41 17.91
N ASP A 68 17.01 -7.35 16.60
CA ASP A 68 16.35 -8.30 15.68
C ASP A 68 14.82 -8.42 15.86
N ARG A 69 14.16 -7.35 16.33
CA ARG A 69 12.71 -7.30 16.48
C ARG A 69 12.06 -6.50 15.37
N ALA A 70 10.82 -6.84 15.04
CA ALA A 70 10.02 -6.05 14.11
C ALA A 70 8.55 -6.00 14.52
N ILE A 71 7.95 -4.82 14.43
CA ILE A 71 6.50 -4.65 14.55
C ILE A 71 5.89 -4.71 13.15
N THR A 72 4.86 -5.53 12.94
CA THR A 72 4.04 -5.50 11.73
C THR A 72 2.68 -4.90 12.02
N ILE A 73 2.23 -3.96 11.19
CA ILE A 73 0.95 -3.26 11.37
C ILE A 73 0.09 -3.45 10.12
N HIS A 74 -1.12 -4.01 10.29
CA HIS A 74 -2.11 -4.10 9.23
C HIS A 74 -3.25 -3.13 9.52
N LEU A 75 -3.37 -2.08 8.72
CA LEU A 75 -4.38 -1.01 8.90
C LEU A 75 -5.82 -1.50 8.70
N LYS A 76 -6.04 -2.62 7.98
CA LYS A 76 -7.37 -3.14 7.64
C LYS A 76 -8.22 -2.09 6.92
N MET A 77 -9.36 -1.65 7.48
CA MET A 77 -10.30 -0.76 6.77
C MET A 77 -10.19 0.70 7.21
N THR A 78 -10.00 0.94 8.50
CA THR A 78 -10.05 2.28 9.13
C THR A 78 -8.86 2.59 10.01
N GLY A 79 -7.84 1.72 10.02
CA GLY A 79 -6.61 1.95 10.79
C GLY A 79 -5.79 3.09 10.20
N GLN A 80 -5.31 3.96 11.08
CA GLN A 80 -4.49 5.12 10.78
C GLN A 80 -3.33 5.18 11.77
N LEU A 81 -2.18 5.69 11.34
CA LEU A 81 -1.03 5.97 12.20
C LEU A 81 -0.72 7.45 12.17
N PHE A 82 -0.58 8.05 13.34
CA PHE A 82 -0.23 9.45 13.53
C PHE A 82 1.03 9.55 14.37
N VAL A 83 1.85 10.54 14.10
CA VAL A 83 2.95 10.96 14.97
C VAL A 83 2.61 12.35 15.47
N VAL A 84 2.34 12.46 16.75
CA VAL A 84 1.82 13.68 17.38
C VAL A 84 2.56 14.01 18.67
N ALA A 85 2.47 15.27 19.11
CA ALA A 85 2.89 15.66 20.43
C ALA A 85 1.92 15.10 21.49
N PRO A 86 2.37 14.79 22.70
CA PRO A 86 1.54 14.16 23.74
C PRO A 86 0.38 15.03 24.20
N GLU A 87 0.50 16.36 24.07
CA GLU A 87 -0.55 17.32 24.43
C GLU A 87 -1.76 17.28 23.48
N VAL A 88 -1.61 16.67 22.29
CA VAL A 88 -2.72 16.49 21.36
C VAL A 88 -3.71 15.51 21.97
N PRO A 89 -4.98 15.88 22.21
CA PRO A 89 -5.95 14.97 22.80
C PRO A 89 -6.13 13.71 21.96
N ALA A 90 -6.08 12.54 22.59
CA ALA A 90 -6.42 11.28 21.94
C ALA A 90 -7.94 11.11 21.88
N ASP A 91 -8.49 10.75 20.72
CA ASP A 91 -9.88 10.35 20.65
C ASP A 91 -10.07 8.89 21.12
N ARG A 92 -11.32 8.51 21.36
CA ARG A 92 -11.71 7.17 21.85
C ARG A 92 -11.38 6.00 20.89
N HIS A 93 -10.83 6.28 19.73
CA HIS A 93 -10.49 5.27 18.69
C HIS A 93 -8.98 5.06 18.59
N VAL A 94 -8.18 5.75 19.40
CA VAL A 94 -6.75 5.46 19.54
C VAL A 94 -6.62 4.23 20.44
N HIS A 95 -6.08 3.14 19.93
CA HIS A 95 -6.05 1.84 20.61
C HIS A 95 -4.65 1.35 20.95
N LEU A 96 -3.62 1.95 20.36
CA LEU A 96 -2.23 1.71 20.72
C LEU A 96 -1.47 3.02 20.61
N VAL A 97 -0.67 3.31 21.62
CA VAL A 97 0.25 4.46 21.69
C VAL A 97 1.64 3.93 21.96
N LEU A 98 2.61 4.33 21.14
CA LEU A 98 4.04 4.14 21.40
C LEU A 98 4.63 5.51 21.74
N ALA A 99 5.12 5.68 22.96
CA ALA A 99 5.81 6.89 23.38
C ALA A 99 7.27 6.85 22.91
N LEU A 100 7.77 7.97 22.39
CA LEU A 100 9.12 8.11 21.86
C LEU A 100 9.99 8.95 22.81
N ASP A 101 11.31 8.74 22.75
CA ASP A 101 12.31 9.44 23.60
C ASP A 101 12.39 10.96 23.34
N ASP A 102 11.89 11.42 22.20
CA ASP A 102 11.79 12.85 21.87
C ASP A 102 10.48 13.50 22.34
N GLY A 103 9.68 12.78 23.12
CA GLY A 103 8.42 13.21 23.69
C GLY A 103 7.21 13.07 22.74
N ARG A 104 7.38 12.66 21.48
CA ARG A 104 6.26 12.41 20.56
C ARG A 104 5.66 11.03 20.78
N GLU A 105 4.50 10.82 20.21
CA GLU A 105 3.77 9.56 20.25
C GLU A 105 3.43 9.06 18.85
N VAL A 106 3.62 7.76 18.62
CA VAL A 106 3.02 7.06 17.48
C VAL A 106 1.69 6.49 17.94
N ARG A 107 0.59 6.99 17.38
CA ARG A 107 -0.77 6.57 17.74
C ARG A 107 -1.39 5.74 16.65
N PHE A 108 -1.87 4.56 16.99
CA PHE A 108 -2.69 3.73 16.11
C PHE A 108 -4.17 3.93 16.43
N ARG A 109 -4.87 4.59 15.50
CA ARG A 109 -6.29 4.88 15.57
C ARG A 109 -7.07 3.96 14.65
N ASP A 110 -8.15 3.32 15.14
CA ASP A 110 -8.99 2.45 14.31
C ASP A 110 -10.45 2.43 14.78
N ILE A 111 -11.33 3.13 14.08
CA ILE A 111 -12.77 3.23 14.40
C ILE A 111 -13.44 1.85 14.47
N ARG A 112 -13.05 0.93 13.59
CA ARG A 112 -13.68 -0.39 13.46
C ARG A 112 -13.02 -1.49 14.28
N LYS A 113 -11.88 -1.21 14.90
CA LYS A 113 -11.12 -2.17 15.72
C LYS A 113 -10.71 -3.46 14.98
N PHE A 114 -10.50 -3.37 13.66
CA PHE A 114 -10.08 -4.50 12.82
C PHE A 114 -8.57 -4.54 12.58
N GLY A 115 -7.90 -3.43 12.80
CA GLY A 115 -6.46 -3.30 12.67
C GLY A 115 -5.72 -4.31 13.54
N ARG A 116 -4.51 -4.68 13.11
CA ARG A 116 -3.73 -5.71 13.79
C ARG A 116 -2.27 -5.30 13.86
N VAL A 117 -1.71 -5.49 15.02
CA VAL A 117 -0.30 -5.24 15.34
C VAL A 117 0.29 -6.55 15.85
N GLY A 118 1.48 -6.89 15.43
CA GLY A 118 2.21 -8.05 15.94
C GLY A 118 3.68 -7.69 16.09
N LEU A 119 4.33 -8.21 17.13
CA LEU A 119 5.76 -8.13 17.36
C LEU A 119 6.39 -9.49 17.05
N TYR A 120 7.47 -9.47 16.30
CA TYR A 120 8.16 -10.65 15.80
C TYR A 120 9.66 -10.52 16.02
N THR A 121 10.33 -11.66 16.10
CA THR A 121 11.79 -11.77 16.10
C THR A 121 12.23 -12.17 14.69
N ARG A 122 13.35 -11.63 14.21
CA ARG A 122 13.97 -12.06 12.96
C ARG A 122 14.76 -13.34 13.21
N SER A 123 14.42 -14.40 12.49
CA SER A 123 15.14 -15.67 12.56
C SER A 123 16.52 -15.58 11.91
N GLU A 124 17.37 -16.59 12.12
CA GLU A 124 18.70 -16.69 11.50
C GLU A 124 18.65 -16.66 9.96
N VAL A 125 17.55 -17.11 9.37
CA VAL A 125 17.32 -17.05 7.91
C VAL A 125 16.67 -15.75 7.46
N GLY A 126 16.46 -14.79 8.37
CA GLY A 126 15.91 -13.47 8.09
C GLY A 126 14.38 -13.40 7.99
N GLU A 127 13.68 -14.47 8.30
CA GLU A 127 12.21 -14.49 8.39
C GLU A 127 11.74 -13.93 9.73
N LEU A 128 10.50 -13.45 9.77
CA LEU A 128 9.88 -12.95 11.01
C LEU A 128 9.02 -14.04 11.63
N GLU A 129 9.29 -14.35 12.90
CA GLU A 129 8.61 -15.38 13.68
C GLU A 129 8.17 -14.82 15.04
N THR A 130 7.12 -15.41 15.63
CA THR A 130 6.74 -15.13 17.03
C THR A 130 7.79 -15.69 17.97
N ASP A 131 7.72 -15.35 19.26
CA ASP A 131 8.63 -15.91 20.27
C ASP A 131 8.43 -17.43 20.45
N GLU A 132 7.28 -17.97 20.04
CA GLU A 132 6.97 -19.41 19.97
C GLU A 132 7.41 -20.08 18.66
N GLY A 133 8.04 -19.32 17.73
CA GLY A 133 8.53 -19.84 16.45
C GLY A 133 7.47 -19.92 15.35
N GLU A 134 6.29 -19.33 15.52
CA GLU A 134 5.28 -19.26 14.47
C GLU A 134 5.65 -18.19 13.42
N ALA A 135 5.60 -18.57 12.14
CA ALA A 135 5.88 -17.66 11.04
C ALA A 135 4.94 -16.46 11.02
N SER A 136 5.46 -15.29 10.76
CA SER A 136 4.64 -14.09 10.61
C SER A 136 3.73 -14.19 9.38
N PRO A 137 2.59 -13.47 9.35
CA PRO A 137 1.72 -13.41 8.17
C PRO A 137 2.38 -12.84 6.91
N LEU A 138 3.63 -12.39 6.97
CA LEU A 138 4.42 -11.97 5.81
C LEU A 138 4.93 -13.15 5.00
N ALA A 139 5.14 -14.31 5.61
CA ALA A 139 5.65 -15.51 4.96
C ALA A 139 4.70 -16.04 3.86
N GLU A 140 3.39 -15.87 4.05
CA GLU A 140 2.39 -16.31 3.08
C GLU A 140 2.19 -15.36 1.88
N LEU A 141 2.85 -14.19 1.90
CA LEU A 141 2.65 -13.20 0.86
C LEU A 141 3.39 -13.57 -0.44
N GLY A 142 2.68 -13.46 -1.54
CA GLY A 142 3.25 -13.53 -2.89
C GLY A 142 4.24 -12.39 -3.18
N PRO A 143 4.81 -12.34 -4.39
CA PRO A 143 5.76 -11.30 -4.77
C PRO A 143 5.14 -9.91 -4.75
N GLU A 144 5.98 -8.91 -4.50
CA GLU A 144 5.65 -7.49 -4.62
C GLU A 144 5.51 -7.10 -6.09
N PRO A 145 4.37 -6.55 -6.54
CA PRO A 145 4.19 -6.19 -7.95
C PRO A 145 5.17 -5.13 -8.45
N LEU A 146 5.62 -4.22 -7.57
CA LEU A 146 6.52 -3.13 -7.93
C LEU A 146 8.00 -3.47 -7.79
N ASP A 147 8.33 -4.61 -7.18
CA ASP A 147 9.71 -5.07 -7.07
C ASP A 147 10.33 -5.21 -8.48
N PRO A 148 11.52 -4.64 -8.74
CA PRO A 148 12.25 -4.84 -9.99
C PRO A 148 12.55 -6.31 -10.30
N ALA A 149 12.76 -7.15 -9.27
CA ALA A 149 12.98 -8.58 -9.41
C ALA A 149 11.73 -9.35 -9.86
N PHE A 150 10.52 -8.79 -9.68
CA PHE A 150 9.27 -9.40 -10.16
C PHE A 150 9.07 -9.14 -11.65
N THR A 151 9.67 -9.97 -12.48
CA THR A 151 9.67 -9.85 -13.93
C THR A 151 8.39 -10.41 -14.59
N LEU A 152 8.17 -10.06 -15.86
CA LEU A 152 7.11 -10.68 -16.70
C LEU A 152 7.24 -12.21 -16.76
N ARG A 153 8.46 -12.75 -16.75
CA ARG A 153 8.71 -14.20 -16.72
C ARG A 153 8.17 -14.81 -15.43
N ALA A 154 8.47 -14.20 -14.28
CA ALA A 154 7.97 -14.65 -12.99
C ALA A 154 6.44 -14.56 -12.90
N PHE A 155 5.84 -13.46 -13.38
CA PHE A 155 4.39 -13.31 -13.44
C PHE A 155 3.73 -14.41 -14.30
N ARG A 156 4.30 -14.71 -15.48
CA ARG A 156 3.81 -15.78 -16.37
C ARG A 156 3.87 -17.16 -15.72
N ALA A 157 4.97 -17.48 -15.06
CA ALA A 157 5.10 -18.76 -14.35
C ALA A 157 3.99 -18.92 -13.30
N ARG A 158 3.71 -17.84 -12.53
CA ARG A 158 2.67 -17.88 -11.50
C ARG A 158 1.25 -17.98 -12.07
N ILE A 159 0.91 -17.19 -13.08
CA ILE A 159 -0.47 -17.12 -13.58
C ILE A 159 -0.86 -18.38 -14.37
N ARG A 160 0.08 -18.98 -15.09
CA ARG A 160 -0.17 -20.21 -15.88
C ARG A 160 -0.43 -21.42 -15.00
N GLY A 161 0.08 -21.45 -13.78
CA GLY A 161 -0.22 -22.47 -12.77
C GLY A 161 -1.59 -22.31 -12.09
N ARG A 162 -2.38 -21.28 -12.44
CA ARG A 162 -3.66 -20.97 -11.79
C ARG A 162 -4.84 -21.23 -12.71
N ARG A 163 -5.98 -21.62 -12.12
CA ARG A 163 -7.26 -21.84 -12.83
C ARG A 163 -8.34 -20.84 -12.46
N GLY A 164 -8.08 -19.98 -11.46
CA GLY A 164 -9.04 -19.03 -10.93
C GLY A 164 -9.38 -17.87 -11.88
N ARG A 165 -10.43 -17.12 -11.52
CA ARG A 165 -10.82 -15.89 -12.20
C ARG A 165 -9.81 -14.78 -11.92
N LEU A 166 -9.52 -13.95 -12.94
CA LEU A 166 -8.47 -12.93 -12.85
C LEU A 166 -8.66 -11.99 -11.66
N LYS A 167 -9.89 -11.51 -11.42
CA LYS A 167 -10.13 -10.63 -10.27
C LYS A 167 -9.82 -11.31 -8.94
N SER A 168 -10.24 -12.55 -8.77
CA SER A 168 -9.96 -13.32 -7.53
C SER A 168 -8.47 -13.56 -7.36
N LEU A 169 -7.76 -13.90 -8.42
CA LEU A 169 -6.31 -14.11 -8.39
C LEU A 169 -5.56 -12.82 -8.04
N LEU A 170 -5.90 -11.69 -8.69
CA LEU A 170 -5.23 -10.42 -8.39
C LEU A 170 -5.42 -9.96 -6.94
N THR A 171 -6.54 -10.30 -6.31
CA THR A 171 -6.83 -9.93 -4.92
C THR A 171 -6.36 -10.94 -3.89
N ASP A 172 -5.82 -12.08 -4.33
CA ASP A 172 -5.20 -13.11 -3.50
C ASP A 172 -3.78 -12.64 -3.12
N GLN A 173 -3.57 -12.41 -1.82
CA GLN A 173 -2.29 -11.89 -1.32
C GLN A 173 -1.14 -12.89 -1.49
N GLY A 174 -1.42 -14.19 -1.50
CA GLY A 174 -0.45 -15.23 -1.85
C GLY A 174 -0.11 -15.27 -3.34
N PHE A 175 -0.95 -14.73 -4.22
CA PHE A 175 -0.65 -14.59 -5.65
C PHE A 175 0.15 -13.31 -5.95
N LEU A 176 -0.35 -12.15 -5.49
CA LEU A 176 0.32 -10.85 -5.60
C LEU A 176 0.08 -10.06 -4.31
N ALA A 177 1.17 -9.70 -3.63
CA ALA A 177 1.08 -8.91 -2.42
C ALA A 177 0.58 -7.49 -2.71
N GLY A 178 -0.26 -6.97 -1.82
CA GLY A 178 -0.66 -5.56 -1.84
C GLY A 178 -1.80 -5.18 -2.77
N VAL A 179 -2.12 -5.95 -3.82
CA VAL A 179 -3.24 -5.68 -4.72
C VAL A 179 -4.56 -5.95 -4.01
N GLY A 180 -5.50 -5.03 -4.11
CA GLY A 180 -6.83 -5.19 -3.53
C GLY A 180 -7.94 -4.93 -4.53
N ASN A 181 -9.10 -4.47 -4.01
CA ASN A 181 -10.30 -4.36 -4.81
C ASN A 181 -10.26 -3.22 -5.83
N ILE A 182 -9.68 -2.08 -5.43
CA ILE A 182 -9.58 -0.87 -6.24
C ILE A 182 -8.66 -1.14 -7.44
N TYR A 183 -7.41 -1.43 -7.13
CA TYR A 183 -6.38 -1.53 -8.16
C TYR A 183 -6.51 -2.79 -9.03
N ALA A 184 -7.19 -3.84 -8.57
CA ALA A 184 -7.52 -4.98 -9.42
C ALA A 184 -8.61 -4.64 -10.47
N ASP A 185 -9.66 -3.86 -10.13
CA ASP A 185 -10.65 -3.41 -11.12
C ASP A 185 -10.01 -2.49 -12.15
N GLU A 186 -9.22 -1.52 -11.72
CA GLU A 186 -8.53 -0.57 -12.57
C GLU A 186 -7.53 -1.26 -13.51
N ALA A 187 -6.67 -2.15 -12.98
CA ALA A 187 -5.71 -2.90 -13.78
C ALA A 187 -6.39 -3.76 -14.85
N LEU A 188 -7.48 -4.45 -14.51
CA LEU A 188 -8.25 -5.26 -15.43
C LEU A 188 -8.91 -4.40 -16.53
N TRP A 189 -9.42 -3.21 -16.18
CA TRP A 189 -10.00 -2.30 -17.17
C TRP A 189 -8.92 -1.74 -18.10
N ARG A 190 -7.78 -1.32 -17.57
CA ARG A 190 -6.64 -0.85 -18.37
C ARG A 190 -6.15 -1.95 -19.31
N ALA A 191 -6.02 -3.18 -18.83
CA ALA A 191 -5.62 -4.35 -19.61
C ALA A 191 -6.70 -4.86 -20.59
N ARG A 192 -7.93 -4.34 -20.58
CA ARG A 192 -9.09 -4.80 -21.36
C ARG A 192 -9.46 -6.26 -21.10
N LEU A 193 -9.29 -6.72 -19.88
CA LEU A 193 -9.59 -8.08 -19.45
C LEU A 193 -10.82 -8.11 -18.55
N HIS A 194 -11.77 -9.01 -18.86
CA HIS A 194 -12.98 -9.16 -18.06
C HIS A 194 -12.64 -9.76 -16.68
N PRO A 195 -13.20 -9.24 -15.56
CA PRO A 195 -12.86 -9.73 -14.21
C PRO A 195 -13.21 -11.20 -13.98
N LEU A 196 -14.20 -11.75 -14.70
CA LEU A 196 -14.59 -13.16 -14.64
C LEU A 196 -13.80 -14.06 -15.60
N ARG A 197 -12.89 -13.51 -16.41
CA ARG A 197 -12.01 -14.31 -17.27
C ARG A 197 -11.10 -15.17 -16.41
N THR A 198 -10.88 -16.43 -16.83
CA THR A 198 -10.02 -17.36 -16.11
C THR A 198 -8.58 -17.32 -16.64
N ALA A 199 -7.62 -17.63 -15.79
CA ALA A 199 -6.19 -17.59 -16.15
C ALA A 199 -5.84 -18.49 -17.36
N PRO A 200 -6.38 -19.73 -17.50
CA PRO A 200 -6.06 -20.59 -18.65
C PRO A 200 -6.49 -20.03 -20.01
N THR A 201 -7.41 -19.06 -20.05
CA THR A 201 -7.88 -18.46 -21.31
C THR A 201 -7.05 -17.26 -21.75
N LEU A 202 -6.02 -16.89 -20.98
CA LEU A 202 -5.11 -15.80 -21.35
C LEU A 202 -4.16 -16.21 -22.46
N ARG A 203 -3.98 -15.30 -23.42
CA ARG A 203 -2.94 -15.39 -24.43
C ARG A 203 -1.67 -14.67 -23.96
N PRO A 204 -0.49 -14.96 -24.50
CA PRO A 204 0.76 -14.31 -24.11
C PRO A 204 0.73 -12.77 -24.15
N GLY A 205 -0.04 -12.19 -25.08
CA GLY A 205 -0.28 -10.75 -25.17
C GLY A 205 -1.14 -10.21 -24.02
N ASP A 206 -2.13 -10.98 -23.57
CA ASP A 206 -2.99 -10.64 -22.42
C ASP A 206 -2.19 -10.66 -21.13
N GLU A 207 -1.35 -11.68 -20.92
CA GLU A 207 -0.45 -11.80 -19.78
C GLU A 207 0.49 -10.59 -19.68
N ARG A 208 1.09 -10.18 -20.81
CA ARG A 208 1.98 -9.01 -20.87
C ARG A 208 1.23 -7.72 -20.52
N ARG A 209 0.02 -7.52 -21.07
CA ARG A 209 -0.79 -6.34 -20.75
C ARG A 209 -1.16 -6.32 -19.28
N LEU A 210 -1.65 -7.43 -18.72
CA LEU A 210 -2.06 -7.50 -17.32
C LEU A 210 -0.88 -7.19 -16.39
N TYR A 211 0.29 -7.80 -16.61
CA TYR A 211 1.50 -7.52 -15.87
C TYR A 211 1.87 -6.03 -15.90
N ARG A 212 1.87 -5.43 -17.10
CA ARG A 212 2.20 -4.02 -17.27
C ARG A 212 1.20 -3.11 -16.56
N GLU A 213 -0.11 -3.35 -16.74
CA GLU A 213 -1.13 -2.47 -16.18
C GLU A 213 -1.25 -2.59 -14.66
N VAL A 214 -1.01 -3.77 -14.07
CA VAL A 214 -0.92 -3.91 -12.61
C VAL A 214 0.22 -3.05 -12.06
N ARG A 215 1.40 -3.11 -12.66
CA ARG A 215 2.55 -2.31 -12.22
C ARG A 215 2.32 -0.81 -12.44
N SER A 216 1.80 -0.44 -13.60
CA SER A 216 1.56 0.96 -13.96
C SER A 216 0.55 1.63 -13.03
N ILE A 217 -0.59 1.00 -12.76
CA ILE A 217 -1.61 1.58 -11.89
C ILE A 217 -1.13 1.70 -10.43
N LEU A 218 -0.37 0.71 -9.95
CA LEU A 218 0.16 0.75 -8.58
C LEU A 218 1.26 1.82 -8.44
N ALA A 219 2.15 1.94 -9.43
CA ALA A 219 3.19 2.98 -9.42
C ALA A 219 2.56 4.39 -9.45
N GLU A 220 1.61 4.64 -10.36
CA GLU A 220 0.85 5.89 -10.42
C GLU A 220 0.15 6.18 -9.08
N ALA A 221 -0.45 5.17 -8.47
CA ALA A 221 -1.15 5.34 -7.20
C ALA A 221 -0.19 5.65 -6.03
N VAL A 222 1.01 5.06 -6.02
CA VAL A 222 2.05 5.40 -5.02
C VAL A 222 2.52 6.86 -5.19
N GLU A 223 2.74 7.31 -6.42
CA GLU A 223 3.11 8.71 -6.71
C GLU A 223 2.02 9.70 -6.27
N ARG A 224 0.75 9.30 -6.40
CA ARG A 224 -0.42 10.09 -5.99
C ARG A 224 -0.82 9.90 -4.53
N ARG A 225 0.00 9.26 -3.71
CA ARG A 225 -0.24 8.99 -2.27
C ARG A 225 -1.48 8.14 -2.00
N GLY A 226 -1.87 7.29 -2.96
CA GLY A 226 -3.04 6.43 -2.85
C GLY A 226 -4.37 7.17 -3.04
N SER A 227 -5.46 6.51 -2.66
CA SER A 227 -6.83 7.02 -2.74
C SER A 227 -7.40 7.29 -1.34
N SER A 228 -8.02 8.44 -1.16
CA SER A 228 -8.85 8.75 0.02
C SER A 228 -10.29 8.41 -0.31
N ILE A 229 -10.66 7.14 -0.15
CA ILE A 229 -12.00 6.61 -0.45
C ILE A 229 -12.57 5.94 0.80
N ASP A 230 -13.87 6.09 1.00
CA ASP A 230 -14.61 5.57 2.14
C ASP A 230 -14.11 6.18 3.48
N ASP A 231 -13.77 5.34 4.44
CA ASP A 231 -13.40 5.73 5.81
C ASP A 231 -11.87 5.91 6.00
N TYR A 232 -11.08 6.00 4.91
CA TYR A 232 -9.63 6.14 5.02
C TYR A 232 -9.15 7.49 4.46
N THR A 233 -8.41 8.22 5.30
CA THR A 233 -7.66 9.42 4.95
C THR A 233 -6.24 9.27 5.50
N ALA A 234 -5.23 9.58 4.70
CA ALA A 234 -3.86 9.58 5.18
C ALA A 234 -3.64 10.74 6.18
N PRO A 235 -2.83 10.54 7.24
CA PRO A 235 -2.61 11.56 8.28
C PRO A 235 -2.10 12.90 7.74
N ASP A 236 -1.22 12.88 6.76
CA ASP A 236 -0.55 14.06 6.17
C ASP A 236 -1.21 14.59 4.90
N GLY A 237 -2.50 14.36 4.74
CA GLY A 237 -3.29 14.87 3.62
C GLY A 237 -3.84 13.78 2.69
N ASP A 238 -4.84 14.18 1.91
CA ASP A 238 -5.54 13.28 1.01
C ASP A 238 -4.67 12.84 -0.17
N GLY A 239 -4.71 11.55 -0.48
CA GLY A 239 -4.28 11.04 -1.76
C GLY A 239 -5.16 11.60 -2.89
N SER A 240 -4.65 11.63 -4.11
CA SER A 240 -5.39 12.13 -5.29
C SER A 240 -5.74 11.04 -6.30
N MET A 241 -5.49 9.76 -5.97
CA MET A 241 -5.73 8.67 -6.90
C MET A 241 -7.23 8.45 -7.20
N GLN A 242 -8.13 8.80 -6.28
CA GLN A 242 -9.59 8.73 -6.51
C GLN A 242 -10.05 9.55 -7.73
N GLU A 243 -9.34 10.62 -8.10
CA GLU A 243 -9.64 11.45 -9.26
C GLU A 243 -9.25 10.78 -10.59
N ARG A 244 -8.44 9.73 -10.52
CA ARG A 244 -7.88 9.00 -11.67
C ARG A 244 -8.47 7.62 -11.88
N LEU A 245 -9.45 7.22 -11.04
CA LEU A 245 -10.10 5.93 -11.17
C LEU A 245 -11.05 5.93 -12.36
N ASP A 246 -10.88 4.92 -13.21
CA ASP A 246 -11.63 4.79 -14.47
C ASP A 246 -12.94 4.01 -14.32
N VAL A 247 -12.99 3.04 -13.40
CA VAL A 247 -14.17 2.16 -13.24
C VAL A 247 -14.58 1.96 -11.78
N TYR A 248 -13.67 2.01 -10.82
CA TYR A 248 -13.99 1.69 -9.43
C TYR A 248 -14.98 2.70 -8.84
N GLN A 249 -16.06 2.19 -8.21
CA GLN A 249 -17.20 2.96 -7.67
C GLN A 249 -17.97 3.82 -8.69
N ARG A 250 -17.77 3.61 -9.99
CA ARG A 250 -18.40 4.38 -11.06
C ARG A 250 -19.54 3.61 -11.76
N GLU A 251 -20.33 2.80 -11.00
CA GLU A 251 -21.48 2.05 -11.53
C GLU A 251 -22.48 2.99 -12.19
N GLY A 252 -22.81 2.73 -13.46
CA GLY A 252 -23.76 3.51 -14.25
C GLY A 252 -23.15 4.72 -14.96
N GLU A 253 -21.99 5.18 -14.59
CA GLU A 253 -21.30 6.28 -15.27
C GLU A 253 -20.73 5.84 -16.63
N PRO A 254 -20.52 6.78 -17.56
CA PRO A 254 -19.95 6.46 -18.86
C PRO A 254 -18.51 5.98 -18.73
N CYS A 255 -18.20 4.88 -19.40
CA CYS A 255 -16.83 4.38 -19.53
C CYS A 255 -15.96 5.42 -20.25
N PRO A 256 -14.81 5.86 -19.71
CA PRO A 256 -13.95 6.86 -20.34
C PRO A 256 -13.48 6.47 -21.76
N ARG A 257 -13.46 5.15 -22.06
CA ARG A 257 -12.96 4.63 -23.34
C ARG A 257 -14.04 4.53 -24.43
N CYS A 258 -15.29 4.20 -24.07
CA CYS A 258 -16.32 3.90 -25.06
C CYS A 258 -17.71 4.52 -24.79
N GLY A 259 -17.85 5.30 -23.74
CA GLY A 259 -19.10 5.99 -23.36
C GLY A 259 -20.21 5.09 -22.78
N ARG A 260 -20.07 3.74 -22.85
CA ARG A 260 -21.10 2.84 -22.31
C ARG A 260 -21.04 2.78 -20.79
N PRO A 261 -22.17 2.52 -20.11
CA PRO A 261 -22.22 2.51 -18.67
C PRO A 261 -21.32 1.42 -18.07
N ILE A 262 -20.56 1.80 -17.02
CA ILE A 262 -19.80 0.88 -16.19
C ILE A 262 -20.78 -0.03 -15.45
N ARG A 263 -20.47 -1.31 -15.43
CA ARG A 263 -21.27 -2.33 -14.75
C ARG A 263 -20.66 -2.72 -13.43
N ARG A 264 -21.52 -3.17 -12.52
CA ARG A 264 -21.13 -3.72 -11.24
C ARG A 264 -21.70 -5.13 -11.06
N ILE A 265 -20.84 -6.04 -10.63
CA ILE A 265 -21.19 -7.38 -10.16
C ILE A 265 -20.62 -7.60 -8.75
N VAL A 266 -21.02 -8.68 -8.10
CA VAL A 266 -20.42 -9.13 -6.84
C VAL A 266 -19.66 -10.43 -7.10
N LEU A 267 -18.38 -10.44 -6.72
CA LEU A 267 -17.49 -11.59 -6.83
C LEU A 267 -16.76 -11.80 -5.51
N GLY A 268 -16.97 -12.96 -4.86
CA GLY A 268 -16.39 -13.24 -3.55
C GLY A 268 -16.72 -12.16 -2.50
N MET A 269 -17.99 -11.75 -2.40
CA MET A 269 -18.51 -10.68 -1.53
C MET A 269 -17.95 -9.28 -1.83
N ARG A 270 -17.15 -9.10 -2.89
CA ARG A 270 -16.57 -7.81 -3.28
C ARG A 270 -17.29 -7.22 -4.48
N ALA A 271 -17.61 -5.93 -4.41
CA ALA A 271 -18.06 -5.17 -5.57
C ALA A 271 -16.96 -5.17 -6.64
N THR A 272 -17.32 -5.39 -7.88
CA THR A 272 -16.41 -5.48 -9.01
C THR A 272 -16.96 -4.64 -10.15
N HIS A 273 -16.23 -3.61 -10.57
CA HIS A 273 -16.63 -2.64 -11.57
C HIS A 273 -15.88 -2.87 -12.88
N PHE A 274 -16.58 -2.82 -13.99
CA PHE A 274 -15.97 -3.06 -15.30
C PHE A 274 -16.85 -2.55 -16.44
N CYS A 275 -16.25 -2.33 -17.61
CA CYS A 275 -16.97 -2.06 -18.85
C CYS A 275 -17.15 -3.34 -19.65
N SER A 276 -18.38 -3.84 -19.80
CA SER A 276 -18.67 -5.10 -20.52
C SER A 276 -18.37 -5.06 -22.01
N PHE A 277 -18.22 -3.89 -22.60
CA PHE A 277 -17.86 -3.72 -24.00
C PHE A 277 -16.34 -3.71 -24.21
N CYS A 278 -15.60 -2.95 -23.39
CA CYS A 278 -14.14 -2.88 -23.48
C CYS A 278 -13.46 -4.15 -22.95
N GLN A 279 -14.08 -4.82 -21.97
CA GLN A 279 -13.58 -6.01 -21.29
C GLN A 279 -14.47 -7.22 -21.64
N ARG A 280 -14.31 -7.74 -22.85
CA ARG A 280 -15.16 -8.84 -23.33
C ARG A 280 -14.81 -10.16 -22.63
N LEU A 281 -15.86 -10.88 -22.20
CA LEU A 281 -15.70 -12.23 -21.65
C LEU A 281 -15.62 -13.25 -22.80
N PRO A 282 -14.55 -14.05 -22.90
CA PRO A 282 -14.43 -15.12 -23.89
C PRO A 282 -15.55 -16.16 -23.76
N ALA A 283 -15.91 -16.80 -24.88
CA ALA A 283 -16.96 -17.82 -24.89
C ALA A 283 -16.69 -18.95 -23.89
N ALA A 284 -15.44 -19.40 -23.81
CA ALA A 284 -15.00 -20.44 -22.88
C ALA A 284 -15.30 -20.13 -21.39
N ASP A 285 -15.33 -18.84 -21.00
CA ASP A 285 -15.56 -18.42 -19.62
C ASP A 285 -17.05 -18.11 -19.33
N ARG A 286 -17.92 -18.07 -20.34
CA ARG A 286 -19.32 -17.64 -20.19
C ARG A 286 -20.15 -18.60 -19.36
N ALA A 287 -19.97 -19.89 -19.56
CA ALA A 287 -20.74 -20.93 -18.85
C ALA A 287 -20.59 -20.81 -17.33
N GLY A 288 -19.36 -20.68 -16.83
CA GLY A 288 -19.06 -20.49 -15.41
C GLY A 288 -19.44 -19.13 -14.83
N ALA A 289 -19.76 -18.14 -15.67
CA ALA A 289 -20.10 -16.77 -15.27
C ALA A 289 -21.61 -16.48 -15.22
N GLY A 290 -22.46 -17.38 -15.76
CA GLY A 290 -23.88 -17.14 -16.02
C GLY A 290 -24.67 -16.60 -14.82
N ARG A 291 -24.56 -17.23 -13.66
CA ARG A 291 -25.25 -16.82 -12.42
C ARG A 291 -24.81 -15.43 -11.94
N ILE A 292 -23.51 -15.15 -11.95
CA ILE A 292 -22.95 -13.86 -11.50
C ILE A 292 -23.41 -12.72 -12.41
N LEU A 293 -23.37 -12.94 -13.72
CA LEU A 293 -23.82 -11.95 -14.71
C LEU A 293 -25.33 -11.74 -14.67
N ALA A 294 -26.12 -12.78 -14.41
CA ALA A 294 -27.58 -12.70 -14.23
C ALA A 294 -27.93 -11.84 -13.00
N ALA A 295 -27.26 -12.06 -11.87
CA ALA A 295 -27.46 -11.25 -10.66
C ALA A 295 -27.07 -9.76 -10.90
N GLY A 296 -25.98 -9.49 -11.63
CA GLY A 296 -25.60 -8.14 -12.03
C GLY A 296 -26.69 -7.45 -12.86
N ARG A 297 -27.21 -8.13 -13.89
CA ARG A 297 -28.30 -7.58 -14.74
C ARG A 297 -29.59 -7.35 -13.93
N ALA A 298 -29.94 -8.24 -12.99
CA ALA A 298 -31.09 -8.04 -12.11
C ALA A 298 -30.93 -6.78 -11.25
N ARG A 299 -29.74 -6.53 -10.72
CA ARG A 299 -29.42 -5.30 -9.98
C ARG A 299 -29.54 -4.03 -10.86
N GLU A 300 -28.98 -4.05 -12.07
CA GLU A 300 -29.10 -2.93 -13.04
C GLU A 300 -30.56 -2.60 -13.33
N ARG A 301 -31.40 -3.62 -13.57
CA ARG A 301 -32.84 -3.43 -13.78
C ARG A 301 -33.54 -2.85 -12.57
N ALA A 302 -33.19 -3.27 -11.36
CA ALA A 302 -33.75 -2.74 -10.13
C ALA A 302 -33.37 -1.26 -9.93
N LEU A 303 -32.13 -0.86 -10.21
CA LEU A 303 -31.68 0.53 -10.15
C LEU A 303 -32.41 1.40 -11.20
N ALA A 304 -32.54 0.92 -12.44
CA ALA A 304 -33.28 1.63 -13.50
C ALA A 304 -34.75 1.84 -13.13
N ARG A 305 -35.43 0.83 -12.55
CA ARG A 305 -36.82 0.98 -12.06
C ARG A 305 -36.92 2.03 -10.95
N ARG A 306 -36.01 2.03 -9.98
CA ARG A 306 -35.97 3.01 -8.88
C ARG A 306 -35.75 4.44 -9.44
N ALA A 307 -34.87 4.61 -10.40
CA ALA A 307 -34.65 5.90 -11.06
C ALA A 307 -35.89 6.40 -11.82
N ALA A 308 -36.60 5.48 -12.50
CA ALA A 308 -37.83 5.82 -13.22
C ALA A 308 -38.99 6.18 -12.28
N THR A 309 -39.08 5.59 -11.09
CA THR A 309 -40.11 5.91 -10.08
C THR A 309 -39.79 7.13 -9.24
N ALA A 310 -38.51 7.52 -9.13
CA ALA A 310 -38.07 8.67 -8.33
C ALA A 310 -38.24 10.04 -9.04
N GLY A 311 -38.79 10.07 -10.27
CA GLY A 311 -39.15 11.29 -11.03
C GLY A 311 -38.16 12.44 -10.92
N ARG A 312 -36.97 12.27 -11.39
CA ARG A 312 -35.82 13.12 -11.73
C ARG A 312 -34.48 12.50 -11.27
N PRO A 313 -33.46 12.50 -12.12
CA PRO A 313 -32.14 12.13 -11.60
C PRO A 313 -31.75 13.22 -10.60
N ALA A 314 -31.72 12.87 -9.31
CA ALA A 314 -30.87 13.60 -8.40
C ALA A 314 -29.49 13.57 -9.05
N ALA A 315 -28.97 14.73 -9.41
CA ALA A 315 -27.58 14.86 -9.76
C ALA A 315 -26.79 14.02 -8.74
N SER A 316 -25.95 13.13 -9.23
CA SER A 316 -25.10 12.30 -8.39
C SER A 316 -24.08 13.20 -7.70
N GLY A 317 -24.58 14.00 -6.76
CA GLY A 317 -23.79 14.46 -5.65
C GLY A 317 -23.37 13.17 -4.97
N ALA A 318 -22.13 12.73 -5.18
CA ALA A 318 -21.50 11.84 -4.26
C ALA A 318 -21.90 12.36 -2.88
N ARG A 319 -22.60 11.56 -2.08
CA ARG A 319 -22.70 11.79 -0.65
C ARG A 319 -21.25 11.72 -0.18
N ARG A 320 -20.58 12.87 -0.26
CA ARG A 320 -19.40 13.14 0.51
C ARG A 320 -19.89 13.01 1.94
N GLY A 321 -19.58 11.90 2.58
CA GLY A 321 -19.56 11.85 4.03
C GLY A 321 -18.79 13.10 4.49
N PRO A 322 -19.08 13.62 5.68
CA PRO A 322 -18.41 14.81 6.18
C PRO A 322 -16.92 14.65 5.92
N ARG A 323 -16.31 15.63 5.27
CA ARG A 323 -14.86 15.63 5.04
C ARG A 323 -14.23 15.61 6.41
N TRP A 324 -13.51 14.56 6.71
CA TRP A 324 -12.80 14.40 7.98
C TRP A 324 -11.79 15.53 8.22
N THR A 325 -11.37 16.24 7.15
CA THR A 325 -10.64 17.49 7.24
C THR A 325 -11.42 18.59 7.97
N GLU A 326 -12.77 18.61 7.88
CA GLU A 326 -13.60 19.59 8.62
C GLU A 326 -13.78 19.18 10.08
N ILE A 327 -13.77 17.87 10.39
CA ILE A 327 -13.83 17.38 11.78
C ILE A 327 -12.46 17.43 12.48
N ALA A 328 -11.38 17.23 11.72
CA ALA A 328 -10.00 17.33 12.25
C ALA A 328 -9.58 18.79 12.53
N VAL A 329 -10.18 19.76 11.84
CA VAL A 329 -9.84 21.18 12.01
C VAL A 329 -10.66 21.82 13.14
N ASP A 330 -11.87 21.33 13.43
CA ASP A 330 -12.76 21.97 14.41
C ASP A 330 -12.70 21.40 15.85
N GLY A 331 -11.84 20.43 16.18
CA GLY A 331 -11.85 19.99 17.57
C GLY A 331 -10.92 18.87 18.01
N ALA A 332 -10.30 18.13 17.11
CA ALA A 332 -9.48 16.97 17.51
C ALA A 332 -7.98 17.27 17.64
N LEU A 333 -7.46 18.33 17.06
CA LEU A 333 -6.03 18.66 17.11
C LEU A 333 -5.67 19.88 17.94
N GLY A 334 -6.64 20.65 18.45
CA GLY A 334 -6.37 21.84 19.26
C GLY A 334 -5.49 22.91 18.59
N LEU A 335 -5.07 22.69 17.34
CA LEU A 335 -4.23 23.59 16.58
C LEU A 335 -5.11 24.43 15.64
N THR A 336 -4.90 25.72 15.63
CA THR A 336 -5.45 26.61 14.63
C THR A 336 -4.86 26.27 13.25
N ALA A 337 -5.56 26.58 12.15
CA ALA A 337 -5.07 26.37 10.79
C ALA A 337 -3.68 27.02 10.57
N GLU A 338 -3.39 28.10 11.30
CA GLU A 338 -2.11 28.81 11.27
C GLU A 338 -1.00 28.02 11.98
N GLU A 339 -1.30 27.37 13.09
CA GLU A 339 -0.34 26.52 13.83
C GLU A 339 -0.02 25.25 13.07
N ALA A 340 -1.01 24.63 12.45
CA ALA A 340 -0.80 23.49 11.54
C ALA A 340 0.05 23.88 10.32
N ALA A 341 -0.18 25.05 9.73
CA ALA A 341 0.63 25.56 8.64
C ALA A 341 2.08 25.85 9.08
N ARG A 342 2.28 26.41 10.29
CA ARG A 342 3.61 26.66 10.89
C ARG A 342 4.36 25.36 11.20
N ALA A 343 3.67 24.33 11.70
CA ALA A 343 4.24 23.00 11.95
C ALA A 343 4.66 22.32 10.63
N ALA A 344 3.82 22.37 9.62
CA ALA A 344 4.12 21.86 8.28
C ALA A 344 5.30 22.62 7.61
N ALA A 345 5.40 23.94 7.83
CA ALA A 345 6.52 24.74 7.30
C ALA A 345 7.85 24.39 8.02
N ARG A 346 7.83 24.18 9.34
CA ARG A 346 9.01 23.72 10.10
C ARG A 346 9.47 22.34 9.67
N GLY A 347 8.55 21.39 9.45
CA GLY A 347 8.87 20.06 8.91
C GLY A 347 9.47 20.11 7.52
N ARG A 348 8.99 21.00 6.63
CA ARG A 348 9.60 21.22 5.31
C ARG A 348 11.03 21.78 5.40
N ALA A 349 11.24 22.77 6.26
CA ALA A 349 12.55 23.38 6.47
C ALA A 349 13.57 22.38 7.05
N GLN A 350 13.15 21.52 7.96
CA GLN A 350 13.98 20.47 8.54
C GLN A 350 14.35 19.41 7.51
N ARG A 351 13.41 18.97 6.66
CA ARG A 351 13.67 18.05 5.52
C ARG A 351 14.67 18.64 4.54
N THR A 352 14.57 19.92 4.21
CA THR A 352 15.53 20.61 3.32
C THR A 352 16.92 20.63 3.92
N ARG A 353 17.05 20.90 5.23
CA ARG A 353 18.34 20.89 5.93
C ARG A 353 18.94 19.48 6.00
N GLN A 354 18.12 18.46 6.24
CA GLN A 354 18.56 17.07 6.31
C GLN A 354 19.01 16.54 4.94
N ALA A 355 18.25 16.84 3.88
CA ALA A 355 18.63 16.52 2.50
C ALA A 355 19.94 17.24 2.07
N ALA A 356 20.14 18.48 2.50
CA ALA A 356 21.38 19.22 2.25
C ALA A 356 22.56 18.62 3.04
N ALA A 357 22.35 18.15 4.27
CA ALA A 357 23.35 17.48 5.08
C ALA A 357 23.77 16.13 4.47
N THR A 358 22.81 15.33 4.00
CA THR A 358 23.06 14.05 3.30
C THR A 358 23.87 14.27 2.03
N ARG A 359 23.50 15.23 1.18
CA ARG A 359 24.27 15.56 -0.03
C ARG A 359 25.69 16.05 0.27
N ARG A 360 25.89 16.80 1.37
CA ARG A 360 27.23 17.22 1.81
C ARG A 360 28.08 16.05 2.32
N ALA A 361 27.46 15.07 3.01
CA ALA A 361 28.13 13.86 3.45
C ALA A 361 28.56 12.98 2.26
N GLU A 362 27.67 12.80 1.27
CA GLU A 362 27.95 12.08 0.03
C GLU A 362 29.06 12.76 -0.80
N ALA A 363 29.04 14.10 -0.91
CA ALA A 363 30.08 14.87 -1.60
C ALA A 363 31.45 14.79 -0.89
N ARG A 364 31.48 14.71 0.45
CA ARG A 364 32.73 14.49 1.22
C ARG A 364 33.26 13.07 1.07
N GLY A 365 32.38 12.05 1.03
CA GLY A 365 32.76 10.66 0.79
C GLY A 365 33.35 10.44 -0.62
N ALA A 366 32.83 11.14 -1.61
CA ALA A 366 33.36 11.09 -2.99
C ALA A 366 34.72 11.79 -3.14
N SER A 367 35.07 12.78 -2.29
CA SER A 367 36.33 13.52 -2.33
C SER A 367 37.52 12.78 -1.69
N THR A 368 37.28 11.69 -0.94
CA THR A 368 38.34 10.89 -0.29
C THR A 368 38.82 9.70 -1.11
N ALA A 369 38.20 9.40 -2.26
CA ALA A 369 38.68 8.40 -3.21
C ALA A 369 39.73 9.03 -4.17
N ARG A 370 40.98 9.14 -3.70
CA ARG A 370 42.14 9.52 -4.52
C ARG A 370 42.53 8.31 -5.37
N PRO A 371 42.74 8.43 -6.69
CA PRO A 371 43.28 7.34 -7.49
C PRO A 371 44.75 7.10 -7.10
N ALA A 372 45.08 5.86 -6.76
CA ALA A 372 46.43 5.41 -6.59
C ALA A 372 47.17 5.56 -7.92
N GLY A 373 48.32 6.29 -7.89
CA GLY A 373 49.13 6.55 -9.02
C GLY A 373 49.70 5.29 -9.64
N GLY A 374 49.65 5.20 -10.94
CA GLY A 374 50.29 4.16 -11.73
C GLY A 374 51.80 4.36 -11.76
N ASP A 375 52.54 3.37 -11.29
CA ASP A 375 53.97 3.24 -11.58
C ASP A 375 54.15 2.66 -12.99
N ALA A 376 54.79 3.48 -13.83
CA ALA A 376 55.23 3.09 -15.16
C ALA A 376 56.47 2.16 -15.01
N VAL A 377 56.32 0.91 -15.37
CA VAL A 377 57.44 -0.01 -15.57
C VAL A 377 57.90 0.10 -17.03
N ALA A 378 59.10 0.58 -17.21
CA ALA A 378 59.81 0.62 -18.51
C ALA A 378 60.08 -0.83 -18.98
N THR A 379 59.64 -1.10 -20.21
CA THR A 379 60.03 -2.32 -20.93
C THR A 379 61.38 -2.10 -21.61
N ASP A 380 62.38 -2.83 -21.14
CA ASP A 380 63.66 -3.00 -21.81
C ASP A 380 63.55 -4.19 -22.77
N THR A 381 63.89 -3.93 -24.04
CA THR A 381 63.96 -4.92 -25.11
C THR A 381 65.40 -5.40 -25.25
N PRO A 382 65.74 -6.65 -25.25
CA PRO A 382 66.99 -7.10 -25.86
C PRO A 382 66.77 -7.55 -27.29
N ARG A 383 67.69 -7.06 -28.12
CA ARG A 383 67.89 -7.40 -29.52
C ARG A 383 68.39 -8.81 -29.69
N ASP A 384 67.93 -9.34 -30.72
CA ASP A 384 68.33 -10.43 -31.58
C ASP A 384 69.84 -10.64 -31.76
N GLU A 385 70.31 -11.89 -31.73
CA GLU A 385 71.38 -12.43 -32.55
C GLU A 385 71.28 -13.97 -32.50
N GLY A 386 70.87 -14.62 -33.56
CA GLY A 386 71.73 -15.13 -34.60
C GLY A 386 72.00 -16.60 -34.49
N GLY A 387 71.51 -17.42 -35.43
CA GLY A 387 72.33 -18.44 -36.09
C GLY A 387 72.10 -19.91 -35.67
N ALA A 388 71.67 -20.64 -36.60
CA ALA A 388 71.82 -21.94 -37.14
C ALA A 388 70.55 -22.76 -37.24
#